data_8172fe3b0b53aea840e8d2287d5c88af
#
_entry.id   8172fe3b0b53aea840e8d2287d5c88af
#
_cell.length_a   1.000
_cell.length_b   1.000
_cell.length_c   1.000
_cell.angle_alpha   90.00
_cell.angle_beta   90.00
_cell.angle_gamma   90.00
#
_symmetry.space_group_name_H-M   'P 1'
#
loop_
_entity.id
_entity.type
_entity.pdbx_description
1 polymer ?
#
loop_
_entity_poly.entity_id
_entity_poly.type
_entity_poly.pdbx_seq_one_letter_code
_entity_poly.pdbx_strand_id
1 'polypeptide(L)'
;MIIDPAAAPVSGENGLSTLHLSVAGGITQFGAYIDTLDPGAWSSYRHWHDAEDEFVYVIDGTLTMRDDDGMHDLLPGDAACWRHGDPNAHHLTNRGDV
;
A
#
# COMPACT_ATOMS: atom_id res chain seq x y z
N MET A 1 -19.06 -12.41 -6.13
CA MET A 1 -18.80 -13.43 -5.07
C MET A 1 -18.24 -12.71 -3.84
N ILE A 2 -18.69 -13.13 -2.69
CA ILE A 2 -18.15 -12.61 -1.41
C ILE A 2 -16.96 -13.47 -1.03
N ILE A 3 -15.85 -12.84 -0.64
CA ILE A 3 -14.66 -13.52 -0.12
C ILE A 3 -14.60 -13.39 1.40
N ASP A 4 -13.94 -14.37 2.03
CA ASP A 4 -13.62 -14.31 3.46
C ASP A 4 -12.20 -13.76 3.64
N PRO A 5 -12.02 -12.54 4.18
CA PRO A 5 -10.68 -11.98 4.36
C PRO A 5 -9.80 -12.82 5.28
N ALA A 6 -10.40 -13.55 6.23
CA ALA A 6 -9.63 -14.41 7.14
C ALA A 6 -8.99 -15.60 6.42
N ALA A 7 -9.49 -15.98 5.25
CA ALA A 7 -8.93 -17.06 4.43
C ALA A 7 -7.99 -16.55 3.33
N ALA A 8 -7.82 -15.24 3.17
CA ALA A 8 -6.95 -14.69 2.15
C ALA A 8 -5.47 -14.94 2.50
N PRO A 9 -4.60 -15.17 1.49
CA PRO A 9 -3.17 -15.31 1.73
C PRO A 9 -2.58 -14.07 2.39
N VAL A 10 -1.64 -14.29 3.30
CA VAL A 10 -0.90 -13.24 4.00
C VAL A 10 0.58 -13.43 3.71
N SER A 11 1.26 -12.36 3.37
CA SER A 11 2.72 -12.32 3.28
C SER A 11 3.25 -11.18 4.13
N GLY A 12 4.54 -11.21 4.45
CA GLY A 12 5.13 -10.12 5.19
C GLY A 12 6.60 -10.31 5.44
N GLU A 13 7.28 -9.18 5.61
CA GLU A 13 8.68 -9.12 6.01
C GLU A 13 8.98 -7.73 6.57
N ASN A 14 9.94 -7.65 7.49
CA ASN A 14 10.47 -6.36 7.99
C ASN A 14 9.40 -5.39 8.49
N GLY A 15 8.38 -5.90 9.18
CA GLY A 15 7.31 -5.08 9.74
C GLY A 15 6.17 -4.73 8.78
N LEU A 16 6.23 -5.20 7.54
CA LEU A 16 5.14 -5.11 6.56
C LEU A 16 4.37 -6.42 6.55
N SER A 17 3.05 -6.35 6.67
CA SER A 17 2.14 -7.48 6.48
C SER A 17 1.13 -7.14 5.39
N THR A 18 0.98 -8.02 4.42
CA THR A 18 0.08 -7.83 3.27
C THR A 18 -1.00 -8.91 3.25
N LEU A 19 -2.26 -8.50 3.26
CA LEU A 19 -3.42 -9.37 3.12
C LEU A 19 -3.90 -9.31 1.66
N HIS A 20 -3.75 -10.42 0.93
CA HIS A 20 -3.97 -10.48 -0.51
C HIS A 20 -5.44 -10.78 -0.85
N LEU A 21 -6.28 -9.76 -0.87
CA LEU A 21 -7.73 -9.91 -1.10
C LEU A 21 -8.07 -10.33 -2.53
N SER A 22 -7.42 -9.75 -3.53
CA SER A 22 -7.69 -10.09 -4.93
C SER A 22 -7.32 -11.54 -5.26
N VAL A 23 -6.28 -12.07 -4.62
CA VAL A 23 -5.90 -13.48 -4.76
C VAL A 23 -7.00 -14.39 -4.22
N ALA A 24 -7.57 -14.06 -3.07
CA ALA A 24 -8.69 -14.83 -2.50
C ALA A 24 -9.91 -14.87 -3.44
N GLY A 25 -10.13 -13.81 -4.19
CA GLY A 25 -11.21 -13.73 -5.16
C GLY A 25 -10.89 -14.35 -6.52
N GLY A 26 -9.64 -14.76 -6.76
CA GLY A 26 -9.21 -15.37 -8.02
C GLY A 26 -9.16 -14.40 -9.21
N ILE A 27 -9.13 -13.09 -8.96
CA ILE A 27 -9.03 -12.11 -10.04
C ILE A 27 -7.56 -11.87 -10.41
N THR A 28 -7.31 -11.57 -11.68
CA THR A 28 -5.94 -11.50 -12.22
C THR A 28 -5.60 -10.20 -12.94
N GLN A 29 -6.58 -9.41 -13.35
CA GLN A 29 -6.36 -8.15 -14.06
C GLN A 29 -6.34 -6.93 -13.15
N PHE A 30 -6.60 -7.12 -11.87
CA PHE A 30 -6.62 -6.08 -10.86
C PHE A 30 -6.10 -6.68 -9.56
N GLY A 31 -5.19 -5.96 -8.92
CA GLY A 31 -4.66 -6.34 -7.61
C GLY A 31 -5.23 -5.47 -6.51
N ALA A 32 -5.77 -6.08 -5.46
CA ALA A 32 -6.24 -5.39 -4.27
C ALA A 32 -5.73 -6.12 -3.03
N TYR A 33 -5.14 -5.37 -2.12
CA TYR A 33 -4.59 -5.92 -0.88
C TYR A 33 -4.56 -4.85 0.20
N ILE A 34 -4.47 -5.29 1.45
CA ILE A 34 -4.30 -4.39 2.59
C ILE A 34 -2.89 -4.59 3.15
N ASP A 35 -2.13 -3.51 3.20
CA ASP A 35 -0.84 -3.46 3.85
C ASP A 35 -0.97 -2.90 5.25
N THR A 36 -0.33 -3.55 6.21
CA THR A 36 -0.17 -3.07 7.58
C THR A 36 1.31 -2.86 7.85
N LEU A 37 1.64 -1.65 8.29
CA LEU A 37 3.02 -1.26 8.58
C LEU A 37 3.21 -1.09 10.09
N ASP A 38 4.10 -1.87 10.67
CA ASP A 38 4.56 -1.67 12.05
C ASP A 38 5.33 -0.34 12.16
N PRO A 39 5.43 0.24 13.37
CA PRO A 39 6.26 1.42 13.58
C PRO A 39 7.67 1.23 13.02
N GLY A 40 8.11 2.18 12.21
CA GLY A 40 9.41 2.15 11.54
C GLY A 40 9.47 1.35 10.24
N ALA A 41 8.39 0.67 9.86
CA ALA A 41 8.37 -0.13 8.64
C ALA A 41 8.11 0.72 7.39
N TRP A 42 8.54 0.20 6.24
CA TRP A 42 8.35 0.79 4.91
C TRP A 42 7.53 -0.16 4.05
N SER A 43 6.75 0.39 3.13
CA SER A 43 6.03 -0.43 2.15
C SER A 43 6.98 -1.05 1.13
N SER A 44 8.02 -0.31 0.72
CA SER A 44 9.00 -0.72 -0.28
C SER A 44 10.09 0.33 -0.38
N TYR A 45 11.12 0.09 -1.20
CA TYR A 45 11.96 1.16 -1.70
C TYR A 45 11.14 2.12 -2.56
N ARG A 46 11.57 3.36 -2.71
CA ARG A 46 10.93 4.30 -3.63
C ARG A 46 10.96 3.73 -5.03
N HIS A 47 9.80 3.69 -5.68
CA HIS A 47 9.65 3.11 -7.02
C HIS A 47 8.46 3.74 -7.74
N TRP A 48 8.37 3.45 -9.03
CA TRP A 48 7.24 3.79 -9.88
C TRP A 48 6.99 2.64 -10.87
N HIS A 49 5.80 2.62 -11.46
CA HIS A 49 5.38 1.54 -12.35
C HIS A 49 5.18 2.02 -13.78
N ASP A 50 5.71 1.27 -14.77
CA ASP A 50 5.53 1.58 -16.18
C ASP A 50 4.14 1.25 -16.70
N ALA A 51 3.58 0.14 -16.26
CA ALA A 51 2.40 -0.48 -16.87
C ALA A 51 1.18 -0.55 -15.96
N GLU A 52 1.31 -0.17 -14.70
CA GLU A 52 0.24 -0.29 -13.71
C GLU A 52 -0.07 1.04 -13.06
N ASP A 53 -1.37 1.34 -12.95
CA ASP A 53 -1.83 2.40 -12.07
C ASP A 53 -1.74 1.92 -10.62
N GLU A 54 -1.50 2.84 -9.70
CA GLU A 54 -1.43 2.54 -8.27
C GLU A 54 -2.35 3.47 -7.50
N PHE A 55 -3.04 2.91 -6.51
CA PHE A 55 -3.95 3.63 -5.65
C PHE A 55 -3.73 3.19 -4.21
N VAL A 56 -3.68 4.15 -3.31
CA VAL A 56 -3.58 3.92 -1.86
C VAL A 56 -4.70 4.68 -1.16
N TYR A 57 -5.40 4.01 -0.27
CA TYR A 57 -6.39 4.60 0.63
C TYR A 57 -6.01 4.24 2.06
N VAL A 58 -5.92 5.23 2.94
CA VAL A 58 -5.57 5.03 4.35
C VAL A 58 -6.82 4.65 5.13
N ILE A 59 -6.82 3.46 5.72
CA ILE A 59 -7.94 2.94 6.50
C ILE A 59 -7.80 3.35 7.96
N ASP A 60 -6.59 3.21 8.52
CA ASP A 60 -6.33 3.46 9.94
C ASP A 60 -4.90 3.95 10.13
N GLY A 61 -4.69 4.70 11.21
CA GLY A 61 -3.38 5.25 11.54
C GLY A 61 -2.96 6.40 10.66
N THR A 62 -1.72 6.85 10.84
CA THR A 62 -1.10 7.91 10.04
C THR A 62 0.10 7.34 9.32
N LEU A 63 0.13 7.50 8.00
CA LEU A 63 1.25 7.09 7.15
C LEU A 63 1.96 8.32 6.63
N THR A 64 3.27 8.21 6.46
CA THR A 64 4.05 9.21 5.74
C THR A 64 4.36 8.68 4.35
N MET A 65 3.92 9.42 3.34
CA MET A 65 4.25 9.16 1.95
C MET A 65 5.42 10.02 1.53
N ARG A 66 6.42 9.43 0.92
CA ARG A 66 7.51 10.15 0.30
C ARG A 66 7.46 9.96 -1.21
N ASP A 67 7.51 11.07 -1.92
CA ASP A 67 7.60 11.10 -3.38
C ASP A 67 8.62 12.17 -3.82
N ASP A 68 8.64 12.51 -5.11
CA ASP A 68 9.58 13.50 -5.64
C ASP A 68 9.33 14.92 -5.11
N ASP A 69 8.10 15.20 -4.65
CA ASP A 69 7.74 16.50 -4.07
C ASP A 69 8.02 16.62 -2.57
N GLY A 70 8.45 15.54 -1.93
CA GLY A 70 8.80 15.52 -0.51
C GLY A 70 8.00 14.52 0.31
N MET A 71 7.74 14.86 1.56
CA MET A 71 7.06 14.01 2.53
C MET A 71 5.68 14.59 2.85
N HIS A 72 4.68 13.71 2.89
CA HIS A 72 3.30 14.07 3.16
C HIS A 72 2.69 13.09 4.16
N ASP A 73 2.04 13.60 5.19
CA ASP A 73 1.30 12.76 6.14
C ASP A 73 -0.10 12.49 5.60
N LEU A 74 -0.47 11.21 5.55
CA LEU A 74 -1.79 10.74 5.14
C LEU A 74 -2.54 10.22 6.36
N LEU A 75 -3.73 10.75 6.57
CA LEU A 75 -4.66 10.37 7.65
C LEU A 75 -5.72 9.40 7.13
N PRO A 76 -6.44 8.69 8.01
CA PRO A 76 -7.56 7.86 7.58
C PRO A 76 -8.54 8.64 6.71
N GLY A 77 -8.90 8.06 5.56
CA GLY A 77 -9.74 8.71 4.56
C GLY A 77 -8.98 9.45 3.46
N ASP A 78 -7.68 9.69 3.64
CA ASP A 78 -6.85 10.25 2.59
C ASP A 78 -6.49 9.19 1.56
N ALA A 79 -6.27 9.63 0.31
CA ALA A 79 -5.89 8.76 -0.78
C ALA A 79 -4.78 9.37 -1.62
N ALA A 80 -3.98 8.51 -2.24
CA ALA A 80 -2.95 8.90 -3.20
C ALA A 80 -2.98 7.98 -4.41
N CYS A 81 -2.69 8.53 -5.58
CA CYS A 81 -2.72 7.79 -6.83
C CYS A 81 -1.47 8.10 -7.66
N TRP A 82 -1.03 7.09 -8.39
CA TRP A 82 0.03 7.26 -9.38
C TRP A 82 -0.39 6.56 -10.66
N ARG A 83 -0.37 7.31 -11.74
CA ARG A 83 -0.69 6.77 -13.06
C ARG A 83 0.51 5.96 -13.57
N HIS A 84 0.24 4.90 -14.32
CA HIS A 84 1.28 4.13 -14.98
C HIS A 84 2.17 5.03 -15.85
N GLY A 85 3.46 4.79 -15.83
CA GLY A 85 4.45 5.58 -16.56
C GLY A 85 4.82 6.91 -15.90
N ASP A 86 4.17 7.32 -14.79
CA ASP A 86 4.58 8.49 -14.03
C ASP A 86 5.87 8.16 -13.28
N PRO A 87 7.00 8.85 -13.57
CA PRO A 87 8.29 8.56 -12.95
C PRO A 87 8.41 9.06 -11.51
N ASN A 88 7.34 9.55 -10.89
CA ASN A 88 7.34 10.01 -9.50
C ASN A 88 7.49 8.81 -8.56
N ALA A 89 8.72 8.50 -8.17
CA ALA A 89 9.04 7.39 -7.29
C ALA A 89 8.53 7.67 -5.87
N HIS A 90 7.88 6.68 -5.27
CA HIS A 90 7.21 6.84 -3.98
C HIS A 90 7.32 5.61 -3.11
N HIS A 91 7.12 5.81 -1.81
CA HIS A 91 6.88 4.75 -0.83
C HIS A 91 6.12 5.31 0.38
N LEU A 92 5.66 4.39 1.23
CA LEU A 92 4.93 4.70 2.46
C LEU A 92 5.73 4.19 3.65
N THR A 93 5.75 4.97 4.72
CA THR A 93 6.41 4.58 5.97
C THR A 93 5.49 4.85 7.15
N ASN A 94 5.63 4.04 8.19
CA ASN A 94 5.04 4.32 9.49
C ASN A 94 6.12 4.94 10.38
N ARG A 95 6.11 6.25 10.50
CA ARG A 95 7.04 7.02 11.34
C ARG A 95 6.52 7.23 12.75
N GLY A 96 5.33 6.74 13.04
CA GLY A 96 4.73 6.80 14.36
C GLY A 96 5.29 5.74 15.31
N ASP A 97 4.69 5.66 16.48
CA ASP A 97 5.00 4.68 17.52
C ASP A 97 3.86 3.69 17.79
N VAL A 98 2.86 3.69 16.92
CA VAL A 98 1.72 2.76 16.95
C VAL A 98 1.40 2.21 15.57
#